data_4bca867260a368ebe5da7d12a526fcb1
#
_entry.id   4bca867260a368ebe5da7d12a526fcb1
#
_cell.length_a   1.000
_cell.length_b   1.000
_cell.length_c   1.000
_cell.angle_alpha   90.00
_cell.angle_beta   90.00
_cell.angle_gamma   90.00
#
_symmetry.space_group_name_H-M   'P 1'
#
loop_
_entity.id
_entity.type
_entity.pdbx_description
1 polymer ?
#
loop_
_entity_poly.entity_id
_entity_poly.type
_entity_poly.pdbx_seq_one_letter_code
_entity_poly.pdbx_strand_id
1 'polypeptide(L)'
;MSLITDIFAREVLDSRGNPTVEAEVYTEAGGAGRGIVPSGASTGEHEAVELRDGDADRFGGKGTLKAVANVNNIIAKEIVGMEVTDQVAIDKAMIALDGTPNKGKLGANAILAVSIAVARAAADELQVPLYSYIGGFNSHVMPTPMMNVINGGAHSDNKVDFQEFMIMPVGAPTVREAIRMGSETFHALKKLLAADGKATSVGDEGGFAPDFANNEEPFEYLIKAIEAAGYKPGKDIAIAADVAASELWNDEDKKYKLRWSTGEEYTTEEWVDYLSGLIAKYPIVSVEDPIDENNWDDWAMVTAKLGKKVQLVGDDFFVTNTEYLAKGIKMGAANSILIKVNQIGTLTETMEAIEMAKEAGYTAIVSHRSGETEDTTIADLVVATNAGQIKTGSMSRTDRLAKYNQLMRIEDNLGDVAQYKGIHSFYNLSEQARLDIQNHKG
;
A
#
# COMPACT_ATOMS: atom_id res chain seq x y z
N MET A 1 -30.75 13.23 -4.68
CA MET A 1 -29.31 13.40 -4.95
C MET A 1 -29.11 14.88 -5.16
N SER A 2 -28.05 15.43 -4.68
CA SER A 2 -27.88 16.87 -4.64
C SER A 2 -26.57 17.32 -5.27
N LEU A 3 -26.49 18.61 -5.55
CA LEU A 3 -25.35 19.20 -6.22
C LEU A 3 -24.26 19.57 -5.20
N ILE A 4 -23.02 19.52 -5.62
CA ILE A 4 -21.90 20.09 -4.87
C ILE A 4 -22.08 21.61 -4.82
N THR A 5 -22.12 22.18 -3.62
CA THR A 5 -22.32 23.61 -3.39
C THR A 5 -21.01 24.35 -3.11
N ASP A 6 -20.06 23.71 -2.47
CA ASP A 6 -18.78 24.33 -2.12
C ASP A 6 -17.66 23.31 -2.02
N ILE A 7 -16.43 23.76 -2.32
CA ILE A 7 -15.19 23.00 -2.18
C ILE A 7 -14.14 23.93 -1.62
N PHE A 8 -13.49 23.47 -0.56
CA PHE A 8 -12.43 24.20 0.10
C PHE A 8 -11.23 23.29 0.39
N ALA A 9 -10.03 23.72 0.08
CA ALA A 9 -8.81 23.01 0.41
C ALA A 9 -7.88 23.84 1.27
N ARG A 10 -7.09 23.16 2.08
CA ARG A 10 -6.03 23.72 2.92
C ARG A 10 -4.79 22.83 2.92
N GLU A 11 -3.68 23.44 3.32
CA GLU A 11 -2.46 22.71 3.63
C GLU A 11 -2.53 22.17 5.06
N VAL A 12 -2.22 20.88 5.24
CA VAL A 12 -2.09 20.19 6.53
C VAL A 12 -0.77 19.44 6.58
N LEU A 13 -0.42 18.79 7.69
CA LEU A 13 0.83 18.04 7.82
C LEU A 13 0.60 16.54 7.75
N ASP A 14 1.51 15.85 7.10
CA ASP A 14 1.60 14.40 7.09
C ASP A 14 2.32 13.86 8.36
N SER A 15 2.44 12.53 8.48
CA SER A 15 3.07 11.84 9.61
C SER A 15 4.58 12.13 9.78
N ARG A 16 5.20 12.72 8.76
CA ARG A 16 6.60 13.17 8.78
C ARG A 16 6.75 14.66 9.07
N GLY A 17 5.63 15.39 9.27
CA GLY A 17 5.61 16.84 9.43
C GLY A 17 5.81 17.62 8.12
N ASN A 18 5.68 16.96 6.97
CA ASN A 18 5.70 17.63 5.67
C ASN A 18 4.28 18.06 5.28
N PRO A 19 4.13 19.19 4.56
CA PRO A 19 2.84 19.63 4.05
C PRO A 19 2.20 18.63 3.09
N THR A 20 0.87 18.52 3.16
CA THR A 20 0.03 17.82 2.21
C THR A 20 -1.30 18.56 2.01
N VAL A 21 -2.16 18.05 1.13
CA VAL A 21 -3.44 18.68 0.77
C VAL A 21 -4.58 17.98 1.47
N GLU A 22 -5.43 18.78 2.12
CA GLU A 22 -6.76 18.39 2.59
C GLU A 22 -7.81 19.15 1.80
N ALA A 23 -8.85 18.47 1.31
CA ALA A 23 -10.02 19.08 0.68
C ALA A 23 -11.30 18.72 1.42
N GLU A 24 -12.25 19.64 1.45
CA GLU A 24 -13.62 19.46 1.94
C GLU A 24 -14.61 19.74 0.81
N VAL A 25 -15.66 18.93 0.74
CA VAL A 25 -16.76 19.06 -0.24
C VAL A 25 -18.07 19.11 0.53
N TYR A 26 -18.96 20.02 0.13
CA TYR A 26 -20.28 20.23 0.73
C TYR A 26 -21.35 20.12 -0.34
N THR A 27 -22.54 19.62 0.05
CA THR A 27 -23.68 19.42 -0.87
C THR A 27 -24.92 20.19 -0.46
N GLU A 28 -25.86 20.39 -1.37
CA GLU A 28 -27.15 21.06 -1.11
C GLU A 28 -27.97 20.39 -0.02
N ALA A 29 -27.91 19.05 0.08
CA ALA A 29 -28.66 18.28 1.07
C ALA A 29 -27.94 18.22 2.43
N GLY A 30 -26.78 18.87 2.57
CA GLY A 30 -26.02 18.97 3.81
C GLY A 30 -24.99 17.87 4.01
N GLY A 31 -24.70 17.06 3.01
CA GLY A 31 -23.59 16.12 3.02
C GLY A 31 -22.25 16.86 3.06
N ALA A 32 -21.30 16.34 3.84
CA ALA A 32 -19.95 16.87 3.98
C ALA A 32 -18.91 15.74 3.90
N GLY A 33 -17.85 15.97 3.13
CA GLY A 33 -16.77 15.00 2.99
C GLY A 33 -15.41 15.68 3.06
N ARG A 34 -14.42 15.02 3.69
CA ARG A 34 -13.06 15.48 3.80
C ARG A 34 -12.08 14.40 3.34
N GLY A 35 -11.15 14.76 2.50
CA GLY A 35 -10.08 13.88 2.03
C GLY A 35 -8.71 14.48 2.26
N ILE A 36 -7.77 13.69 2.78
CA ILE A 36 -6.37 14.07 2.98
C ILE A 36 -5.48 13.11 2.18
N VAL A 37 -4.52 13.65 1.45
CA VAL A 37 -3.68 12.88 0.53
C VAL A 37 -2.39 12.43 1.23
N PRO A 38 -1.98 11.14 1.09
CA PRO A 38 -0.69 10.66 1.53
C PRO A 38 0.44 11.09 0.57
N SER A 39 1.70 10.95 1.02
CA SER A 39 2.90 11.30 0.25
C SER A 39 3.96 10.20 0.33
N GLY A 40 4.61 9.84 -0.78
CA GLY A 40 5.71 8.88 -0.80
C GLY A 40 7.03 9.44 -0.29
N ALA A 41 7.93 8.57 0.18
CA ALA A 41 9.34 8.90 0.40
C ALA A 41 10.18 8.55 -0.84
N SER A 42 10.06 7.32 -1.32
CA SER A 42 10.47 6.88 -2.65
C SER A 42 9.27 7.01 -3.60
N THR A 43 9.50 7.42 -4.82
CA THR A 43 8.45 7.54 -5.84
C THR A 43 8.92 6.83 -7.11
N GLY A 44 8.10 5.94 -7.66
CA GLY A 44 8.35 5.34 -8.97
C GLY A 44 8.43 6.42 -10.06
N GLU A 45 9.27 6.20 -11.05
CA GLU A 45 9.53 7.16 -12.13
C GLU A 45 8.25 7.60 -12.87
N HIS A 46 7.25 6.72 -12.88
CA HIS A 46 6.02 6.88 -13.67
C HIS A 46 4.78 7.26 -12.83
N GLU A 47 4.95 7.61 -11.56
CA GLU A 47 3.84 8.06 -10.72
C GLU A 47 3.23 9.39 -11.21
N ALA A 48 1.95 9.60 -10.91
CA ALA A 48 1.32 10.91 -11.08
C ALA A 48 1.98 11.96 -10.18
N VAL A 49 2.03 13.21 -10.67
CA VAL A 49 2.83 14.27 -10.05
C VAL A 49 2.22 14.77 -8.73
N GLU A 50 2.94 14.63 -7.64
CA GLU A 50 2.68 15.35 -6.42
C GLU A 50 3.19 16.80 -6.57
N LEU A 51 2.28 17.75 -6.72
CA LEU A 51 2.65 19.14 -6.95
C LEU A 51 3.16 19.79 -5.67
N ARG A 52 4.41 20.23 -5.69
CA ARG A 52 5.11 20.95 -4.61
C ARG A 52 5.40 22.40 -5.04
N ASP A 53 5.47 23.30 -4.06
CA ASP A 53 5.69 24.73 -4.33
C ASP A 53 7.10 25.03 -4.85
N GLY A 54 8.11 24.25 -4.41
CA GLY A 54 9.51 24.46 -4.76
C GLY A 54 10.15 25.71 -4.13
N ASP A 55 9.46 26.37 -3.20
CA ASP A 55 9.97 27.52 -2.46
C ASP A 55 10.85 27.04 -1.29
N ALA A 56 12.16 27.19 -1.44
CA ALA A 56 13.14 26.72 -0.45
C ALA A 56 12.99 27.39 0.93
N ASP A 57 12.43 28.60 0.98
CA ASP A 57 12.26 29.36 2.23
C ASP A 57 11.03 28.89 3.02
N ARG A 58 10.21 28.00 2.40
CA ARG A 58 9.00 27.48 3.02
C ARG A 58 8.98 25.96 2.96
N PHE A 59 9.03 25.30 4.13
CA PHE A 59 9.10 23.81 4.27
C PHE A 59 10.21 23.17 3.41
N GLY A 60 11.33 23.88 3.17
CA GLY A 60 12.41 23.38 2.33
C GLY A 60 11.99 23.01 0.89
N GLY A 61 11.03 23.72 0.32
CA GLY A 61 10.49 23.46 -1.02
C GLY A 61 9.30 22.53 -1.07
N LYS A 62 8.93 21.88 0.05
CA LYS A 62 7.87 20.87 0.11
C LYS A 62 6.45 21.43 0.33
N GLY A 63 6.26 22.76 0.35
CA GLY A 63 4.95 23.38 0.47
C GLY A 63 3.96 22.90 -0.59
N THR A 64 2.64 23.00 -0.31
CA THR A 64 1.56 22.54 -1.20
C THR A 64 0.53 23.64 -1.52
N LEU A 65 0.87 24.90 -1.31
CA LEU A 65 -0.06 26.02 -1.54
C LEU A 65 -0.48 26.16 -3.01
N LYS A 66 0.37 25.79 -3.97
CA LYS A 66 0.00 25.75 -5.40
C LYS A 66 -1.11 24.74 -5.65
N ALA A 67 -0.98 23.52 -5.10
CA ALA A 67 -2.00 22.50 -5.19
C ALA A 67 -3.31 22.93 -4.51
N VAL A 68 -3.23 23.52 -3.31
CA VAL A 68 -4.36 24.11 -2.60
C VAL A 68 -5.04 25.20 -3.44
N ALA A 69 -4.28 26.10 -4.04
CA ALA A 69 -4.81 27.16 -4.91
C ALA A 69 -5.48 26.58 -6.16
N ASN A 70 -4.96 25.49 -6.72
CA ASN A 70 -5.57 24.79 -7.85
C ASN A 70 -6.94 24.21 -7.46
N VAL A 71 -7.08 23.64 -6.27
CA VAL A 71 -8.39 23.18 -5.77
C VAL A 71 -9.35 24.37 -5.64
N ASN A 72 -8.95 25.40 -4.89
CA ASN A 72 -9.86 26.50 -4.52
C ASN A 72 -10.25 27.39 -5.70
N ASN A 73 -9.36 27.58 -6.69
CA ASN A 73 -9.57 28.57 -7.74
C ASN A 73 -9.86 27.97 -9.13
N ILE A 74 -9.53 26.68 -9.35
CA ILE A 74 -9.66 26.04 -10.66
C ILE A 74 -10.62 24.85 -10.56
N ILE A 75 -10.31 23.83 -9.76
CA ILE A 75 -11.14 22.60 -9.64
C ILE A 75 -12.54 22.95 -9.10
N ALA A 76 -12.62 23.77 -8.04
CA ALA A 76 -13.91 24.15 -7.45
C ALA A 76 -14.85 24.82 -8.47
N LYS A 77 -14.32 25.63 -9.38
CA LYS A 77 -15.13 26.29 -10.40
C LYS A 77 -15.69 25.33 -11.45
N GLU A 78 -14.99 24.25 -11.72
CA GLU A 78 -15.39 23.24 -12.70
C GLU A 78 -16.45 22.29 -12.16
N ILE A 79 -16.31 21.84 -10.91
CA ILE A 79 -17.13 20.75 -10.39
C ILE A 79 -18.25 21.19 -9.42
N VAL A 80 -18.24 22.42 -8.91
CA VAL A 80 -19.40 22.97 -8.18
C VAL A 80 -20.61 23.02 -9.13
N GLY A 81 -21.75 22.49 -8.65
CA GLY A 81 -22.96 22.31 -9.45
C GLY A 81 -23.07 20.94 -10.13
N MET A 82 -22.04 20.07 -10.02
CA MET A 82 -22.15 18.66 -10.43
C MET A 82 -22.88 17.84 -9.36
N GLU A 83 -23.52 16.76 -9.79
CA GLU A 83 -24.16 15.78 -8.91
C GLU A 83 -23.10 15.03 -8.09
N VAL A 84 -23.18 15.09 -6.75
CA VAL A 84 -22.14 14.53 -5.85
C VAL A 84 -21.93 13.02 -6.01
N THR A 85 -22.96 12.29 -6.45
CA THR A 85 -22.90 10.84 -6.65
C THR A 85 -22.30 10.42 -7.99
N ASP A 86 -22.07 11.37 -8.91
CA ASP A 86 -21.45 11.09 -10.21
C ASP A 86 -19.93 11.08 -10.16
N GLN A 87 -19.35 10.25 -9.25
CA GLN A 87 -17.91 10.17 -9.00
C GLN A 87 -17.08 10.07 -10.28
N VAL A 88 -17.47 9.18 -11.20
CA VAL A 88 -16.74 8.97 -12.46
C VAL A 88 -16.74 10.22 -13.34
N ALA A 89 -17.87 10.93 -13.43
CA ALA A 89 -17.95 12.16 -14.21
C ALA A 89 -17.11 13.28 -13.59
N ILE A 90 -17.11 13.39 -12.26
CA ILE A 90 -16.32 14.38 -11.50
C ILE A 90 -14.82 14.11 -11.67
N ASP A 91 -14.37 12.87 -11.47
CA ASP A 91 -12.96 12.49 -11.63
C ASP A 91 -12.49 12.74 -13.07
N LYS A 92 -13.28 12.36 -14.08
CA LYS A 92 -12.98 12.62 -15.49
C LYS A 92 -12.94 14.11 -15.82
N ALA A 93 -13.81 14.92 -15.24
CA ALA A 93 -13.76 16.38 -15.40
C ALA A 93 -12.47 16.97 -14.86
N MET A 94 -12.02 16.53 -13.69
CA MET A 94 -10.73 16.98 -13.10
C MET A 94 -9.53 16.53 -13.94
N ILE A 95 -9.52 15.30 -14.45
CA ILE A 95 -8.47 14.78 -15.35
C ILE A 95 -8.42 15.59 -16.64
N ALA A 96 -9.57 15.87 -17.25
CA ALA A 96 -9.65 16.69 -18.48
C ALA A 96 -9.21 18.14 -18.24
N LEU A 97 -9.50 18.70 -17.08
CA LEU A 97 -9.09 20.05 -16.68
C LEU A 97 -7.57 20.16 -16.49
N ASP A 98 -6.93 19.12 -15.97
CA ASP A 98 -5.47 19.01 -15.92
C ASP A 98 -4.89 18.89 -17.33
N GLY A 99 -5.36 17.94 -18.11
CA GLY A 99 -5.02 17.72 -19.51
C GLY A 99 -3.60 17.21 -19.75
N THR A 100 -2.85 16.82 -18.70
CA THR A 100 -1.53 16.18 -18.82
C THR A 100 -1.60 14.69 -18.47
N PRO A 101 -0.71 13.85 -19.03
CA PRO A 101 -0.76 12.40 -18.78
C PRO A 101 -0.59 12.01 -17.32
N ASN A 102 0.19 12.79 -16.58
CA ASN A 102 0.60 12.51 -15.19
C ASN A 102 0.04 13.51 -14.17
N LYS A 103 -1.01 14.27 -14.52
CA LYS A 103 -1.64 15.28 -13.64
C LYS A 103 -0.67 16.39 -13.16
N GLY A 104 0.33 16.70 -14.01
CA GLY A 104 1.40 17.63 -13.66
C GLY A 104 1.00 19.10 -13.58
N LYS A 105 -0.14 19.50 -14.18
CA LYS A 105 -0.60 20.90 -14.20
C LYS A 105 -1.33 21.29 -12.91
N LEU A 106 -2.28 20.49 -12.46
CA LEU A 106 -3.05 20.74 -11.24
C LEU A 106 -2.43 20.08 -10.01
N GLY A 107 -1.78 18.95 -10.20
CA GLY A 107 -1.24 18.09 -9.18
C GLY A 107 -2.18 16.92 -8.85
N ALA A 108 -1.65 15.70 -8.87
CA ALA A 108 -2.40 14.51 -8.45
C ALA A 108 -2.87 14.62 -6.99
N ASN A 109 -2.10 15.26 -6.12
CA ASN A 109 -2.49 15.52 -4.75
C ASN A 109 -3.72 16.45 -4.65
N ALA A 110 -3.81 17.50 -5.47
CA ALA A 110 -5.00 18.36 -5.52
C ALA A 110 -6.24 17.58 -6.01
N ILE A 111 -6.09 16.83 -7.09
CA ILE A 111 -7.18 16.04 -7.70
C ILE A 111 -7.65 14.94 -6.75
N LEU A 112 -6.74 14.18 -6.16
CA LEU A 112 -7.09 13.08 -5.24
C LEU A 112 -7.78 13.56 -3.98
N ALA A 113 -7.30 14.67 -3.37
CA ALA A 113 -7.96 15.23 -2.17
C ALA A 113 -9.44 15.50 -2.42
N VAL A 114 -9.77 16.06 -3.58
CA VAL A 114 -11.15 16.32 -4.00
C VAL A 114 -11.90 15.03 -4.34
N SER A 115 -11.30 14.10 -5.06
CA SER A 115 -11.91 12.81 -5.41
C SER A 115 -12.35 12.04 -4.16
N ILE A 116 -11.50 11.98 -3.12
CA ILE A 116 -11.83 11.35 -1.83
C ILE A 116 -12.93 12.14 -1.11
N ALA A 117 -12.83 13.46 -1.06
CA ALA A 117 -13.81 14.30 -0.38
C ALA A 117 -15.21 14.19 -1.00
N VAL A 118 -15.31 14.10 -2.34
CA VAL A 118 -16.56 13.86 -3.07
C VAL A 118 -17.21 12.53 -2.65
N ALA A 119 -16.45 11.43 -2.68
CA ALA A 119 -16.96 10.12 -2.29
C ALA A 119 -17.47 10.11 -0.82
N ARG A 120 -16.75 10.79 0.07
CA ARG A 120 -17.17 10.93 1.48
C ARG A 120 -18.41 11.80 1.63
N ALA A 121 -18.52 12.92 0.90
CA ALA A 121 -19.70 13.78 0.92
C ALA A 121 -20.94 13.04 0.41
N ALA A 122 -20.81 12.25 -0.65
CA ALA A 122 -21.88 11.43 -1.18
C ALA A 122 -22.31 10.33 -0.17
N ALA A 123 -21.36 9.65 0.44
CA ALA A 123 -21.64 8.64 1.48
C ALA A 123 -22.35 9.26 2.70
N ASP A 124 -21.91 10.43 3.15
CA ASP A 124 -22.50 11.17 4.25
C ASP A 124 -23.93 11.61 3.93
N GLU A 125 -24.16 12.18 2.73
CA GLU A 125 -25.49 12.56 2.28
C GLU A 125 -26.47 11.38 2.24
N LEU A 126 -25.99 10.22 1.77
CA LEU A 126 -26.78 8.99 1.71
C LEU A 126 -26.91 8.28 3.05
N GLN A 127 -26.22 8.75 4.09
CA GLN A 127 -26.17 8.14 5.43
C GLN A 127 -25.72 6.68 5.41
N VAL A 128 -24.76 6.35 4.54
CA VAL A 128 -24.16 5.01 4.44
C VAL A 128 -22.64 5.07 4.71
N PRO A 129 -22.04 3.99 5.26
CA PRO A 129 -20.60 3.93 5.41
C PRO A 129 -19.87 4.06 4.06
N LEU A 130 -18.67 4.65 4.05
CA LEU A 130 -17.91 4.88 2.83
C LEU A 130 -17.63 3.59 2.05
N TYR A 131 -17.22 2.50 2.74
CA TYR A 131 -17.01 1.21 2.08
C TYR A 131 -18.26 0.67 1.37
N SER A 132 -19.44 0.91 1.95
CA SER A 132 -20.72 0.49 1.40
C SER A 132 -21.16 1.38 0.22
N TYR A 133 -20.86 2.68 0.30
CA TYR A 133 -21.09 3.61 -0.81
C TYR A 133 -20.25 3.25 -2.04
N ILE A 134 -18.95 3.02 -1.86
CA ILE A 134 -18.03 2.73 -2.97
C ILE A 134 -18.30 1.35 -3.57
N GLY A 135 -18.49 0.32 -2.75
CA GLY A 135 -18.51 -1.09 -3.20
C GLY A 135 -19.90 -1.73 -3.25
N GLY A 136 -20.95 -1.02 -2.80
CA GLY A 136 -22.31 -1.52 -2.76
C GLY A 136 -22.53 -2.60 -1.70
N PHE A 137 -23.65 -3.32 -1.81
CA PHE A 137 -24.10 -4.30 -0.81
C PHE A 137 -23.20 -5.53 -0.67
N ASN A 138 -22.32 -5.80 -1.65
CA ASN A 138 -21.43 -6.97 -1.64
C ASN A 138 -20.09 -6.70 -0.92
N SER A 139 -19.89 -5.53 -0.33
CA SER A 139 -18.65 -5.13 0.36
C SER A 139 -18.60 -5.73 1.77
N HIS A 140 -18.01 -6.93 1.93
CA HIS A 140 -18.00 -7.67 3.20
C HIS A 140 -16.73 -8.51 3.43
N VAL A 141 -15.76 -8.48 2.50
CA VAL A 141 -14.48 -9.18 2.69
C VAL A 141 -13.51 -8.30 3.44
N MET A 142 -13.15 -8.73 4.65
CA MET A 142 -12.14 -8.09 5.47
C MET A 142 -10.74 -8.47 4.98
N PRO A 143 -9.82 -7.49 4.87
CA PRO A 143 -8.49 -7.76 4.31
C PRO A 143 -7.58 -8.51 5.27
N THR A 144 -6.70 -9.35 4.72
CA THR A 144 -5.53 -9.88 5.42
C THR A 144 -4.45 -8.80 5.45
N PRO A 145 -4.02 -8.31 6.63
CA PRO A 145 -3.05 -7.24 6.71
C PRO A 145 -1.62 -7.72 6.51
N MET A 146 -0.83 -6.94 5.76
CA MET A 146 0.63 -7.01 5.66
C MET A 146 1.18 -5.95 6.60
N MET A 147 1.77 -6.38 7.71
CA MET A 147 2.23 -5.48 8.78
C MET A 147 3.75 -5.36 8.74
N ASN A 148 4.27 -4.21 8.33
CA ASN A 148 5.70 -3.93 8.26
C ASN A 148 6.29 -3.77 9.67
N VAL A 149 7.00 -4.79 10.18
CA VAL A 149 7.54 -4.80 11.54
C VAL A 149 9.05 -4.59 11.62
N ILE A 150 9.78 -4.73 10.50
CA ILE A 150 11.21 -4.41 10.38
C ILE A 150 11.43 -3.63 9.08
N ASN A 151 12.09 -2.48 9.19
CA ASN A 151 12.47 -1.61 8.09
C ASN A 151 13.96 -1.75 7.76
N GLY A 152 14.29 -1.69 6.49
CA GLY A 152 15.65 -1.62 5.97
C GLY A 152 15.72 -0.77 4.69
N GLY A 153 16.71 -0.99 3.84
CA GLY A 153 16.88 -0.30 2.58
C GLY A 153 16.85 1.22 2.72
N ALA A 154 16.20 1.89 1.77
CA ALA A 154 16.03 3.34 1.79
C ALA A 154 15.11 3.87 2.93
N HIS A 155 14.36 2.99 3.60
CA HIS A 155 13.48 3.35 4.72
C HIS A 155 14.17 3.39 6.09
N SER A 156 15.49 3.12 6.15
CA SER A 156 16.24 3.05 7.41
C SER A 156 17.72 3.33 7.20
N ASP A 157 18.39 3.89 8.20
CA ASP A 157 19.85 4.08 8.22
C ASP A 157 20.62 2.81 8.70
N ASN A 158 20.00 1.63 8.64
CA ASN A 158 20.60 0.37 9.04
C ASN A 158 21.31 -0.37 7.88
N LYS A 159 21.88 -1.57 8.19
CA LYS A 159 22.66 -2.36 7.24
C LYS A 159 21.86 -3.50 6.59
N VAL A 160 20.61 -3.25 6.22
CA VAL A 160 19.73 -4.24 5.57
C VAL A 160 19.33 -3.71 4.20
N ASP A 161 19.38 -4.54 3.17
CA ASP A 161 19.10 -4.09 1.79
C ASP A 161 17.62 -4.15 1.44
N PHE A 162 16.87 -5.16 1.93
CA PHE A 162 15.43 -5.23 1.70
C PHE A 162 14.72 -4.13 2.49
N GLN A 163 13.73 -3.51 1.84
CA GLN A 163 13.08 -2.32 2.38
C GLN A 163 12.14 -2.63 3.55
N GLU A 164 11.39 -3.75 3.47
CA GLU A 164 10.41 -4.12 4.49
C GLU A 164 10.34 -5.62 4.73
N PHE A 165 10.18 -5.98 6.01
CA PHE A 165 9.90 -7.35 6.45
C PHE A 165 8.58 -7.34 7.21
N MET A 166 7.60 -8.06 6.67
CA MET A 166 6.21 -7.99 7.10
C MET A 166 5.72 -9.31 7.65
N ILE A 167 4.80 -9.24 8.59
CA ILE A 167 4.03 -10.39 9.10
C ILE A 167 2.59 -10.31 8.57
N MET A 168 2.02 -11.49 8.28
CA MET A 168 0.66 -11.63 7.76
C MET A 168 -0.10 -12.69 8.56
N PRO A 169 -1.08 -12.30 9.40
CA PRO A 169 -1.87 -13.25 10.20
C PRO A 169 -2.88 -14.04 9.36
N VAL A 170 -2.39 -14.93 8.50
CA VAL A 170 -3.19 -15.70 7.53
C VAL A 170 -4.11 -16.75 8.16
N GLY A 171 -3.84 -17.15 9.40
CA GLY A 171 -4.62 -18.15 10.13
C GLY A 171 -5.66 -17.57 11.10
N ALA A 172 -5.79 -16.25 11.17
CA ALA A 172 -6.77 -15.60 12.05
C ALA A 172 -8.21 -15.87 11.58
N PRO A 173 -9.18 -15.95 12.51
CA PRO A 173 -10.60 -16.13 12.15
C PRO A 173 -11.31 -14.82 11.76
N THR A 174 -10.81 -13.66 12.20
CA THR A 174 -11.39 -12.32 11.98
C THR A 174 -10.29 -11.29 11.80
N VAL A 175 -10.62 -10.09 11.29
CA VAL A 175 -9.60 -9.03 11.19
C VAL A 175 -9.18 -8.52 12.56
N ARG A 176 -10.09 -8.48 13.54
CA ARG A 176 -9.78 -8.14 14.94
C ARG A 176 -8.73 -9.08 15.54
N GLU A 177 -8.90 -10.38 15.36
CA GLU A 177 -7.93 -11.37 15.81
C GLU A 177 -6.61 -11.28 15.03
N ALA A 178 -6.66 -11.00 13.73
CA ALA A 178 -5.45 -10.74 12.94
C ALA A 178 -4.65 -9.55 13.48
N ILE A 179 -5.32 -8.45 13.85
CA ILE A 179 -4.70 -7.27 14.46
C ILE A 179 -4.11 -7.61 15.84
N ARG A 180 -4.82 -8.42 16.66
CA ARG A 180 -4.30 -8.90 17.95
C ARG A 180 -3.03 -9.72 17.77
N MET A 181 -3.05 -10.71 16.87
CA MET A 181 -1.89 -11.57 16.56
C MET A 181 -0.71 -10.73 16.09
N GLY A 182 -0.93 -9.74 15.22
CA GLY A 182 0.09 -8.80 14.76
C GLY A 182 0.68 -7.99 15.90
N SER A 183 -0.15 -7.43 16.78
CA SER A 183 0.29 -6.65 17.93
C SER A 183 1.12 -7.48 18.92
N GLU A 184 0.68 -8.69 19.25
CA GLU A 184 1.41 -9.60 20.17
C GLU A 184 2.76 -9.99 19.57
N THR A 185 2.84 -10.29 18.27
CA THR A 185 4.09 -10.60 17.57
C THR A 185 5.02 -9.39 17.50
N PHE A 186 4.50 -8.19 17.24
CA PHE A 186 5.28 -6.95 17.26
C PHE A 186 5.91 -6.69 18.63
N HIS A 187 5.17 -6.90 19.71
CA HIS A 187 5.71 -6.75 21.07
C HIS A 187 6.69 -7.86 21.45
N ALA A 188 6.49 -9.09 20.96
CA ALA A 188 7.47 -10.17 21.14
C ALA A 188 8.78 -9.85 20.41
N LEU A 189 8.70 -9.36 19.15
CA LEU A 189 9.86 -8.89 18.38
C LEU A 189 10.63 -7.80 19.12
N LYS A 190 9.94 -6.80 19.70
CA LYS A 190 10.57 -5.74 20.50
C LYS A 190 11.37 -6.30 21.65
N LYS A 191 10.83 -7.29 22.35
CA LYS A 191 11.52 -7.92 23.49
C LYS A 191 12.78 -8.68 23.05
N LEU A 192 12.71 -9.43 21.96
CA LEU A 192 13.85 -10.14 21.38
C LEU A 192 14.96 -9.18 20.95
N LEU A 193 14.63 -8.14 20.19
CA LEU A 193 15.58 -7.11 19.77
C LEU A 193 16.27 -6.45 20.96
N ALA A 194 15.50 -6.06 21.99
CA ALA A 194 16.05 -5.44 23.21
C ALA A 194 16.96 -6.39 24.00
N ALA A 195 16.61 -7.68 24.08
CA ALA A 195 17.42 -8.69 24.76
C ALA A 195 18.79 -8.88 24.08
N ASP A 196 18.85 -8.75 22.76
CA ASP A 196 20.08 -8.85 21.97
C ASP A 196 20.80 -7.49 21.81
N GLY A 197 20.35 -6.46 22.54
CA GLY A 197 20.96 -5.11 22.51
C GLY A 197 20.75 -4.35 21.21
N LYS A 198 19.79 -4.78 20.38
CA LYS A 198 19.45 -4.13 19.12
C LYS A 198 18.48 -2.95 19.33
N ALA A 199 18.51 -1.97 18.42
CA ALA A 199 17.64 -0.81 18.47
C ALA A 199 16.15 -1.20 18.37
N THR A 200 15.30 -0.54 19.17
CA THR A 200 13.84 -0.69 19.14
C THR A 200 13.12 0.63 18.84
N SER A 201 13.85 1.61 18.30
CA SER A 201 13.26 2.78 17.67
C SER A 201 12.53 2.37 16.37
N VAL A 202 11.47 3.12 16.02
CA VAL A 202 10.66 2.80 14.86
C VAL A 202 10.88 3.82 13.75
N GLY A 203 10.83 3.35 12.51
CA GLY A 203 10.87 4.16 11.31
C GLY A 203 9.52 4.82 10.97
N ASP A 204 9.44 5.40 9.79
CA ASP A 204 8.27 6.17 9.33
C ASP A 204 6.99 5.34 9.29
N GLU A 205 7.10 4.05 9.01
CA GLU A 205 5.96 3.13 8.93
C GLU A 205 5.67 2.36 10.22
N GLY A 206 6.40 2.68 11.30
CA GLY A 206 6.17 2.11 12.63
C GLY A 206 6.86 0.78 12.90
N GLY A 207 7.60 0.21 11.93
CA GLY A 207 8.46 -0.97 12.10
C GLY A 207 9.79 -0.62 12.78
N PHE A 208 10.44 -1.60 13.42
CA PHE A 208 11.76 -1.41 14.02
C PHE A 208 12.84 -1.29 12.94
N ALA A 209 13.92 -0.58 13.26
CA ALA A 209 15.03 -0.35 12.33
C ALA A 209 16.39 -0.71 12.98
N PRO A 210 16.58 -1.96 13.43
CA PRO A 210 17.85 -2.38 14.00
C PRO A 210 18.88 -2.71 12.93
N ASP A 211 20.16 -2.69 13.27
CA ASP A 211 21.21 -3.25 12.43
C ASP A 211 21.17 -4.79 12.45
N PHE A 212 21.28 -5.37 11.26
CA PHE A 212 21.45 -6.81 11.04
C PHE A 212 22.66 -7.07 10.15
N ALA A 213 23.18 -8.31 10.19
CA ALA A 213 24.37 -8.67 9.43
C ALA A 213 24.10 -8.85 7.91
N ASN A 214 22.88 -9.23 7.55
CA ASN A 214 22.44 -9.51 6.19
C ASN A 214 20.90 -9.48 6.10
N ASN A 215 20.34 -9.71 4.89
CA ASN A 215 18.89 -9.73 4.67
C ASN A 215 18.19 -10.98 5.21
N GLU A 216 18.91 -12.00 5.64
CA GLU A 216 18.32 -13.23 6.16
C GLU A 216 18.04 -13.14 7.67
N GLU A 217 18.88 -12.45 8.44
CA GLU A 217 18.72 -12.29 9.90
C GLU A 217 17.34 -11.72 10.29
N PRO A 218 16.76 -10.72 9.59
CA PRO A 218 15.40 -10.27 9.88
C PRO A 218 14.35 -11.39 9.81
N PHE A 219 14.41 -12.29 8.83
CA PHE A 219 13.48 -13.42 8.73
C PHE A 219 13.61 -14.36 9.93
N GLU A 220 14.82 -14.62 10.41
CA GLU A 220 15.04 -15.42 11.61
C GLU A 220 14.43 -14.77 12.85
N TYR A 221 14.53 -13.44 12.98
CA TYR A 221 13.87 -12.71 14.07
C TYR A 221 12.36 -12.77 13.97
N LEU A 222 11.79 -12.69 12.76
CA LEU A 222 10.34 -12.84 12.57
C LEU A 222 9.86 -14.22 13.00
N ILE A 223 10.56 -15.30 12.62
CA ILE A 223 10.22 -16.67 13.06
C ILE A 223 10.22 -16.76 14.60
N LYS A 224 11.31 -16.31 15.24
CA LYS A 224 11.44 -16.29 16.71
C LYS A 224 10.33 -15.45 17.37
N ALA A 225 9.97 -14.31 16.78
CA ALA A 225 8.93 -13.44 17.33
C ALA A 225 7.54 -14.05 17.22
N ILE A 226 7.22 -14.70 16.10
CA ILE A 226 5.97 -15.41 15.88
C ILE A 226 5.82 -16.54 16.91
N GLU A 227 6.87 -17.36 17.10
CA GLU A 227 6.91 -18.45 18.08
C GLU A 227 6.83 -17.94 19.52
N ALA A 228 7.57 -16.87 19.85
CA ALA A 228 7.55 -16.25 21.18
C ALA A 228 6.18 -15.62 21.53
N ALA A 229 5.42 -15.21 20.52
CA ALA A 229 4.02 -14.77 20.67
C ALA A 229 3.02 -15.93 20.81
N GLY A 230 3.47 -17.20 20.65
CA GLY A 230 2.66 -18.41 20.78
C GLY A 230 1.97 -18.84 19.47
N TYR A 231 2.39 -18.30 18.33
CA TYR A 231 1.85 -18.63 17.02
C TYR A 231 2.80 -19.53 16.22
N LYS A 232 2.27 -20.16 15.19
CA LYS A 232 3.01 -21.05 14.29
C LYS A 232 3.36 -20.33 12.99
N PRO A 233 4.67 -20.20 12.65
CA PRO A 233 5.10 -19.65 11.38
C PRO A 233 4.44 -20.40 10.20
N GLY A 234 4.02 -19.65 9.19
CA GLY A 234 3.34 -20.14 8.00
C GLY A 234 1.86 -20.50 8.23
N LYS A 235 1.54 -21.18 9.32
CA LYS A 235 0.18 -21.63 9.61
C LYS A 235 -0.71 -20.49 10.14
N ASP A 236 -0.25 -19.84 11.19
CA ASP A 236 -0.99 -18.75 11.84
C ASP A 236 -0.58 -17.40 11.27
N ILE A 237 0.75 -17.20 11.13
CA ILE A 237 1.36 -15.99 10.61
C ILE A 237 2.38 -16.36 9.52
N ALA A 238 2.14 -15.93 8.28
CA ALA A 238 3.09 -15.99 7.18
C ALA A 238 3.95 -14.72 7.14
N ILE A 239 4.98 -14.74 6.29
CA ILE A 239 5.91 -13.63 6.11
C ILE A 239 5.73 -13.03 4.71
N ALA A 240 5.91 -11.71 4.57
CA ALA A 240 6.04 -11.03 3.31
C ALA A 240 7.27 -10.11 3.35
N ALA A 241 7.83 -9.80 2.20
CA ALA A 241 8.95 -8.90 2.05
C ALA A 241 8.71 -7.90 0.91
N ASP A 242 9.18 -6.67 1.11
CA ASP A 242 9.38 -5.70 0.05
C ASP A 242 10.88 -5.56 -0.21
N VAL A 243 11.30 -5.93 -1.41
CA VAL A 243 12.72 -5.97 -1.80
C VAL A 243 13.16 -4.62 -2.32
N ALA A 244 12.26 -3.87 -2.98
CA ALA A 244 12.56 -2.63 -3.67
C ALA A 244 13.81 -2.75 -4.55
N ALA A 245 13.84 -3.76 -5.43
CA ALA A 245 15.06 -4.19 -6.13
C ALA A 245 15.63 -3.13 -7.08
N SER A 246 14.84 -2.14 -7.50
CA SER A 246 15.34 -0.99 -8.27
C SER A 246 16.43 -0.22 -7.52
N GLU A 247 16.34 -0.12 -6.19
CA GLU A 247 17.36 0.50 -5.34
C GLU A 247 18.69 -0.30 -5.32
N LEU A 248 18.64 -1.59 -5.62
CA LEU A 248 19.78 -2.50 -5.63
C LEU A 248 20.39 -2.65 -7.04
N TRP A 249 19.62 -2.32 -8.10
CA TRP A 249 20.03 -2.46 -9.46
C TRP A 249 21.17 -1.49 -9.85
N ASN A 250 22.12 -1.97 -10.58
CA ASN A 250 23.17 -1.17 -11.22
C ASN A 250 23.06 -1.30 -12.74
N ASP A 251 22.67 -0.21 -13.38
CA ASP A 251 22.39 -0.19 -14.81
C ASP A 251 23.66 -0.32 -15.68
N GLU A 252 24.83 0.08 -15.14
CA GLU A 252 26.11 -0.02 -15.83
C GLU A 252 26.61 -1.47 -15.89
N ASP A 253 26.55 -2.17 -14.75
CA ASP A 253 27.06 -3.54 -14.59
C ASP A 253 25.99 -4.61 -14.85
N LYS A 254 24.71 -4.21 -14.98
CA LYS A 254 23.54 -5.10 -15.10
C LYS A 254 23.47 -6.15 -13.99
N LYS A 255 23.64 -5.69 -12.74
CA LYS A 255 23.66 -6.54 -11.54
C LYS A 255 22.88 -5.91 -10.39
N TYR A 256 22.38 -6.77 -9.51
CA TYR A 256 21.87 -6.40 -8.20
C TYR A 256 23.02 -6.39 -7.20
N LYS A 257 23.11 -5.35 -6.36
CA LYS A 257 24.18 -5.20 -5.36
C LYS A 257 23.59 -4.98 -3.97
N LEU A 258 23.97 -5.80 -3.01
CA LEU A 258 23.64 -5.65 -1.61
C LEU A 258 24.50 -4.52 -1.00
N ARG A 259 24.05 -3.26 -1.19
CA ARG A 259 24.84 -2.04 -0.95
C ARG A 259 25.06 -1.74 0.51
N TRP A 260 24.10 -2.08 1.35
CA TRP A 260 24.08 -1.72 2.77
C TRP A 260 24.56 -2.85 3.69
N SER A 261 24.46 -4.12 3.25
CA SER A 261 24.86 -5.29 4.03
C SER A 261 26.21 -5.86 3.59
N THR A 262 26.23 -6.90 2.77
CA THR A 262 27.41 -7.72 2.47
C THR A 262 28.27 -7.18 1.32
N GLY A 263 27.72 -6.36 0.45
CA GLY A 263 28.38 -5.88 -0.77
C GLY A 263 28.42 -6.89 -1.91
N GLU A 264 27.76 -8.04 -1.77
CA GLU A 264 27.65 -9.07 -2.81
C GLU A 264 26.91 -8.55 -4.03
N GLU A 265 27.32 -9.05 -5.20
CA GLU A 265 26.75 -8.70 -6.50
C GLU A 265 26.21 -9.94 -7.18
N TYR A 266 25.03 -9.82 -7.82
CA TYR A 266 24.32 -10.91 -8.47
C TYR A 266 23.91 -10.51 -9.89
N THR A 267 24.10 -11.40 -10.86
CA THR A 267 23.35 -11.34 -12.12
C THR A 267 21.86 -11.55 -11.84
N THR A 268 20.98 -11.27 -12.81
CA THR A 268 19.54 -11.48 -12.62
C THR A 268 19.22 -12.93 -12.26
N GLU A 269 19.86 -13.91 -12.91
CA GLU A 269 19.64 -15.34 -12.63
C GLU A 269 20.08 -15.72 -11.21
N GLU A 270 21.28 -15.28 -10.79
CA GLU A 270 21.79 -15.51 -9.42
C GLU A 270 20.92 -14.82 -8.37
N TRP A 271 20.41 -13.62 -8.68
CA TRP A 271 19.49 -12.88 -7.83
C TRP A 271 18.16 -13.63 -7.62
N VAL A 272 17.59 -14.14 -8.70
CA VAL A 272 16.35 -14.94 -8.62
C VAL A 272 16.60 -16.27 -7.89
N ASP A 273 17.78 -16.88 -8.00
CA ASP A 273 18.18 -18.06 -7.21
C ASP A 273 18.32 -17.72 -5.72
N TYR A 274 18.90 -16.57 -5.37
CA TYR A 274 18.98 -16.07 -4.01
C TYR A 274 17.57 -15.89 -3.39
N LEU A 275 16.66 -15.19 -4.09
CA LEU A 275 15.26 -15.04 -3.65
C LEU A 275 14.55 -16.39 -3.53
N SER A 276 14.77 -17.31 -4.47
CA SER A 276 14.21 -18.68 -4.42
C SER A 276 14.69 -19.45 -3.19
N GLY A 277 15.94 -19.25 -2.77
CA GLY A 277 16.51 -19.83 -1.55
C GLY A 277 15.80 -19.33 -0.30
N LEU A 278 15.55 -18.03 -0.18
CA LEU A 278 14.81 -17.44 0.94
C LEU A 278 13.36 -17.94 0.98
N ILE A 279 12.66 -17.98 -0.15
CA ILE A 279 11.27 -18.48 -0.26
C ILE A 279 11.19 -19.97 0.13
N ALA A 280 12.23 -20.76 -0.18
CA ALA A 280 12.26 -22.17 0.21
C ALA A 280 12.54 -22.38 1.71
N LYS A 281 13.28 -21.44 2.33
CA LYS A 281 13.71 -21.55 3.74
C LYS A 281 12.72 -20.95 4.74
N TYR A 282 11.94 -19.96 4.33
CA TYR A 282 11.01 -19.25 5.20
C TYR A 282 9.57 -19.30 4.66
N PRO A 283 8.53 -19.18 5.50
CA PRO A 283 7.13 -19.20 5.07
C PRO A 283 6.72 -17.87 4.40
N ILE A 284 7.46 -17.50 3.33
CA ILE A 284 7.23 -16.27 2.57
C ILE A 284 6.08 -16.51 1.61
N VAL A 285 5.00 -15.74 1.75
CA VAL A 285 3.80 -15.81 0.90
C VAL A 285 3.77 -14.74 -0.19
N SER A 286 4.50 -13.64 0.02
CA SER A 286 4.49 -12.47 -0.89
C SER A 286 5.85 -11.79 -0.94
N VAL A 287 6.29 -11.41 -2.13
CA VAL A 287 7.49 -10.62 -2.40
C VAL A 287 7.11 -9.47 -3.33
N GLU A 288 7.37 -8.24 -2.86
CA GLU A 288 7.11 -7.01 -3.58
C GLU A 288 8.39 -6.53 -4.26
N ASP A 289 8.26 -6.03 -5.48
CA ASP A 289 9.31 -5.51 -6.35
C ASP A 289 10.63 -6.32 -6.30
N PRO A 290 10.57 -7.63 -6.62
CA PRO A 290 11.75 -8.49 -6.59
C PRO A 290 12.75 -8.19 -7.71
N ILE A 291 12.39 -7.42 -8.72
CA ILE A 291 13.14 -7.07 -9.92
C ILE A 291 13.03 -5.56 -10.15
N ASP A 292 14.04 -4.97 -10.80
CA ASP A 292 14.04 -3.56 -11.22
C ASP A 292 12.80 -3.22 -12.06
N GLU A 293 12.20 -2.05 -11.81
CA GLU A 293 10.94 -1.61 -12.40
C GLU A 293 10.97 -1.47 -13.93
N ASN A 294 12.15 -1.31 -14.53
CA ASN A 294 12.33 -1.14 -15.97
C ASN A 294 12.63 -2.46 -16.71
N ASN A 295 12.97 -3.55 -15.98
CA ASN A 295 13.40 -4.83 -16.56
C ASN A 295 12.21 -5.79 -16.80
N TRP A 296 11.37 -5.49 -17.77
CA TRP A 296 10.13 -6.22 -18.08
C TRP A 296 10.33 -7.70 -18.42
N ASP A 297 11.39 -8.06 -19.15
CA ASP A 297 11.68 -9.45 -19.51
C ASP A 297 12.13 -10.26 -18.29
N ASP A 298 12.89 -9.65 -17.40
CA ASP A 298 13.30 -10.26 -16.14
C ASP A 298 12.11 -10.47 -15.20
N TRP A 299 11.15 -9.54 -15.18
CA TRP A 299 9.88 -9.70 -14.47
C TRP A 299 9.08 -10.91 -14.99
N ALA A 300 8.99 -11.09 -16.31
CA ALA A 300 8.33 -12.27 -16.88
C ALA A 300 9.07 -13.57 -16.52
N MET A 301 10.41 -13.54 -16.53
CA MET A 301 11.24 -14.68 -16.16
C MET A 301 11.08 -15.06 -14.67
N VAL A 302 11.16 -14.12 -13.74
CA VAL A 302 10.97 -14.39 -12.31
C VAL A 302 9.55 -14.90 -12.04
N THR A 303 8.56 -14.35 -12.73
CA THR A 303 7.16 -14.79 -12.59
C THR A 303 6.98 -16.23 -13.05
N ALA A 304 7.56 -16.60 -14.19
CA ALA A 304 7.54 -17.99 -14.66
C ALA A 304 8.19 -18.97 -13.67
N LYS A 305 9.26 -18.53 -12.97
CA LYS A 305 10.03 -19.36 -12.02
C LYS A 305 9.37 -19.44 -10.63
N LEU A 306 8.89 -18.34 -10.09
CA LEU A 306 8.44 -18.21 -8.69
C LEU A 306 6.94 -17.95 -8.52
N GLY A 307 6.26 -17.39 -9.52
CA GLY A 307 4.87 -16.91 -9.38
C GLY A 307 3.81 -17.99 -9.10
N LYS A 308 4.15 -19.28 -9.25
CA LYS A 308 3.30 -20.38 -8.81
C LYS A 308 3.47 -20.74 -7.33
N LYS A 309 4.54 -20.28 -6.70
CA LYS A 309 4.90 -20.59 -5.32
C LYS A 309 4.60 -19.44 -4.37
N VAL A 310 4.73 -18.20 -4.83
CA VAL A 310 4.67 -16.98 -4.04
C VAL A 310 3.96 -15.88 -4.84
N GLN A 311 3.27 -14.98 -4.13
CA GLN A 311 2.73 -13.76 -4.70
C GLN A 311 3.89 -12.82 -5.06
N LEU A 312 3.94 -12.35 -6.31
CA LEU A 312 4.91 -11.38 -6.82
C LEU A 312 4.16 -10.08 -7.11
N VAL A 313 4.45 -9.06 -6.33
CA VAL A 313 3.72 -7.79 -6.32
C VAL A 313 4.50 -6.74 -7.09
N GLY A 314 3.88 -6.11 -8.09
CA GLY A 314 4.42 -4.91 -8.71
C GLY A 314 3.89 -3.65 -8.01
N ASP A 315 4.79 -2.88 -7.38
CA ASP A 315 4.53 -1.53 -6.86
C ASP A 315 5.06 -0.49 -7.85
N ASP A 316 6.36 -0.17 -7.82
CA ASP A 316 6.97 0.77 -8.75
C ASP A 316 6.91 0.27 -10.20
N PHE A 317 6.81 -1.04 -10.38
CA PHE A 317 6.61 -1.69 -11.67
C PHE A 317 5.27 -1.34 -12.34
N PHE A 318 4.19 -1.15 -11.60
CA PHE A 318 2.86 -0.85 -12.13
C PHE A 318 2.32 0.54 -11.80
N VAL A 319 2.80 1.16 -10.73
CA VAL A 319 2.41 2.50 -10.22
C VAL A 319 0.90 2.74 -10.22
N THR A 320 0.12 1.71 -9.90
CA THR A 320 -1.38 1.74 -9.92
C THR A 320 -1.96 2.15 -11.29
N ASN A 321 -1.18 1.99 -12.37
CA ASN A 321 -1.53 2.45 -13.72
C ASN A 321 -2.04 1.30 -14.58
N THR A 322 -3.23 1.44 -15.16
CA THR A 322 -3.87 0.41 -16.00
C THR A 322 -3.11 0.08 -17.28
N GLU A 323 -2.36 1.03 -17.87
CA GLU A 323 -1.55 0.78 -19.06
C GLU A 323 -0.35 -0.13 -18.74
N TYR A 324 0.35 0.15 -17.64
CA TYR A 324 1.45 -0.70 -17.15
C TYR A 324 0.94 -2.07 -16.71
N LEU A 325 -0.17 -2.11 -15.98
CA LEU A 325 -0.80 -3.37 -15.57
C LEU A 325 -1.20 -4.22 -16.77
N ALA A 326 -1.86 -3.64 -17.79
CA ALA A 326 -2.25 -4.34 -19.02
C ALA A 326 -1.02 -4.91 -19.76
N LYS A 327 0.07 -4.16 -19.81
CA LYS A 327 1.34 -4.63 -20.38
C LYS A 327 1.89 -5.82 -19.59
N GLY A 328 1.92 -5.74 -18.27
CA GLY A 328 2.39 -6.83 -17.39
C GLY A 328 1.56 -8.10 -17.53
N ILE A 329 0.23 -7.97 -17.54
CA ILE A 329 -0.69 -9.09 -17.76
C ILE A 329 -0.39 -9.76 -19.11
N LYS A 330 -0.22 -8.99 -20.16
CA LYS A 330 0.10 -9.51 -21.51
C LYS A 330 1.45 -10.24 -21.56
N MET A 331 2.43 -9.78 -20.80
CA MET A 331 3.77 -10.40 -20.73
C MET A 331 3.84 -11.56 -19.73
N GLY A 332 2.84 -11.75 -18.87
CA GLY A 332 2.89 -12.71 -17.77
C GLY A 332 3.88 -12.29 -16.68
N ALA A 333 4.01 -11.00 -16.45
CA ALA A 333 4.91 -10.39 -15.47
C ALA A 333 4.16 -10.02 -14.20
N ALA A 334 4.66 -10.41 -13.02
CA ALA A 334 3.98 -10.35 -11.72
C ALA A 334 2.72 -11.24 -11.65
N ASN A 335 2.06 -11.27 -10.51
CA ASN A 335 0.75 -11.91 -10.30
C ASN A 335 -0.10 -11.17 -9.26
N SER A 336 0.34 -9.98 -8.87
CA SER A 336 -0.31 -9.06 -7.94
C SER A 336 0.11 -7.63 -8.24
N ILE A 337 -0.74 -6.67 -7.87
CA ILE A 337 -0.45 -5.23 -7.95
C ILE A 337 -0.61 -4.59 -6.57
N LEU A 338 0.31 -3.68 -6.23
CA LEU A 338 0.11 -2.75 -5.12
C LEU A 338 -0.72 -1.54 -5.60
N ILE A 339 -1.68 -1.14 -4.80
CA ILE A 339 -2.62 -0.06 -5.12
C ILE A 339 -2.36 1.11 -4.18
N LYS A 340 -1.78 2.16 -4.70
CA LYS A 340 -1.52 3.43 -4.00
C LYS A 340 -2.34 4.54 -4.65
N VAL A 341 -3.37 5.01 -4.00
CA VAL A 341 -4.34 5.97 -4.58
C VAL A 341 -3.69 7.24 -5.14
N ASN A 342 -2.58 7.68 -4.54
CA ASN A 342 -1.88 8.90 -4.98
C ASN A 342 -0.91 8.66 -6.15
N GLN A 343 -0.54 7.41 -6.47
CA GLN A 343 0.27 7.09 -7.66
C GLN A 343 -0.50 7.37 -8.96
N ILE A 344 -1.83 7.30 -8.91
CA ILE A 344 -2.71 7.53 -10.07
C ILE A 344 -3.55 8.80 -9.92
N GLY A 345 -4.08 9.11 -8.72
CA GLY A 345 -4.62 10.42 -8.37
C GLY A 345 -6.14 10.57 -8.43
N THR A 346 -6.93 9.53 -8.69
CA THR A 346 -8.39 9.51 -8.53
C THR A 346 -8.88 8.17 -7.99
N LEU A 347 -10.05 8.16 -7.33
CA LEU A 347 -10.71 6.91 -6.94
C LEU A 347 -11.19 6.12 -8.15
N THR A 348 -11.66 6.78 -9.20
CA THR A 348 -12.12 6.11 -10.44
C THR A 348 -10.99 5.30 -11.08
N GLU A 349 -9.82 5.90 -11.34
CA GLU A 349 -8.68 5.17 -11.92
C GLU A 349 -8.15 4.09 -10.98
N THR A 350 -8.20 4.33 -9.67
CA THR A 350 -7.83 3.32 -8.65
C THR A 350 -8.75 2.09 -8.74
N MET A 351 -10.07 2.31 -8.86
CA MET A 351 -11.04 1.21 -9.03
C MET A 351 -10.83 0.47 -10.34
N GLU A 352 -10.55 1.17 -11.43
CA GLU A 352 -10.25 0.58 -12.75
C GLU A 352 -9.01 -0.34 -12.68
N ALA A 353 -7.96 0.06 -11.96
CA ALA A 353 -6.76 -0.77 -11.77
C ALA A 353 -7.04 -2.03 -10.93
N ILE A 354 -7.81 -1.92 -9.84
CA ILE A 354 -8.21 -3.06 -9.02
C ILE A 354 -9.06 -4.05 -9.82
N GLU A 355 -10.04 -3.57 -10.57
CA GLU A 355 -10.92 -4.41 -11.40
C GLU A 355 -10.13 -5.15 -12.47
N MET A 356 -9.29 -4.45 -13.24
CA MET A 356 -8.42 -5.06 -14.24
C MET A 356 -7.53 -6.14 -13.67
N ALA A 357 -6.93 -5.93 -12.49
CA ALA A 357 -6.12 -6.93 -11.81
C ALA A 357 -6.93 -8.19 -11.50
N LYS A 358 -8.11 -8.04 -10.89
CA LYS A 358 -8.99 -9.14 -10.52
C LYS A 358 -9.49 -9.94 -11.73
N GLU A 359 -9.87 -9.26 -12.81
CA GLU A 359 -10.28 -9.90 -14.07
C GLU A 359 -9.16 -10.76 -14.68
N ALA A 360 -7.92 -10.35 -14.50
CA ALA A 360 -6.74 -11.10 -14.96
C ALA A 360 -6.30 -12.22 -13.99
N GLY A 361 -6.98 -12.38 -12.85
CA GLY A 361 -6.59 -13.35 -11.81
C GLY A 361 -5.41 -12.88 -10.93
N TYR A 362 -5.02 -11.61 -11.03
CA TYR A 362 -4.05 -10.99 -10.13
C TYR A 362 -4.74 -10.59 -8.82
N THR A 363 -4.03 -10.66 -7.72
CA THR A 363 -4.46 -10.02 -6.47
C THR A 363 -4.17 -8.53 -6.49
N ALA A 364 -4.95 -7.76 -5.75
CA ALA A 364 -4.71 -6.34 -5.51
C ALA A 364 -4.52 -6.12 -4.01
N ILE A 365 -3.50 -5.35 -3.64
CA ILE A 365 -3.17 -5.02 -2.26
C ILE A 365 -3.36 -3.51 -2.10
N VAL A 366 -4.34 -3.08 -1.33
CA VAL A 366 -4.52 -1.64 -1.06
C VAL A 366 -3.47 -1.19 -0.07
N SER A 367 -2.73 -0.14 -0.41
CA SER A 367 -1.53 0.26 0.32
C SER A 367 -1.55 1.70 0.79
N HIS A 368 -0.90 1.94 1.93
CA HIS A 368 -0.49 3.25 2.42
C HIS A 368 0.70 3.82 1.65
N ARG A 369 1.17 4.98 2.09
CA ARG A 369 2.48 5.54 1.73
C ARG A 369 3.32 5.79 2.98
N SER A 370 4.62 6.03 2.81
CA SER A 370 5.52 6.34 3.94
C SER A 370 5.12 7.62 4.68
N GLY A 371 4.68 8.66 3.99
CA GLY A 371 4.04 9.84 4.57
C GLY A 371 2.53 9.71 4.59
N GLU A 372 1.98 9.26 5.70
CA GLU A 372 0.54 9.08 5.90
C GLU A 372 -0.09 10.21 6.72
N THR A 373 -1.41 10.14 6.84
CA THR A 373 -2.22 11.06 7.64
C THR A 373 -3.20 10.26 8.51
N GLU A 374 -4.08 10.94 9.24
CA GLU A 374 -5.19 10.29 9.93
C GLU A 374 -6.30 9.81 9.00
N ASP A 375 -6.27 10.11 7.70
CA ASP A 375 -7.27 9.64 6.73
C ASP A 375 -7.32 8.11 6.68
N THR A 376 -8.53 7.54 6.66
CA THR A 376 -8.77 6.10 6.71
C THR A 376 -9.36 5.53 5.43
N THR A 377 -9.40 6.32 4.35
CA THR A 377 -10.06 5.94 3.08
C THR A 377 -9.60 4.60 2.55
N ILE A 378 -8.30 4.26 2.66
CA ILE A 378 -7.79 2.97 2.18
C ILE A 378 -8.35 1.76 2.93
N ALA A 379 -8.74 1.92 4.20
CA ALA A 379 -9.41 0.85 4.96
C ALA A 379 -10.84 0.62 4.43
N ASP A 380 -11.56 1.68 4.10
CA ASP A 380 -12.87 1.57 3.46
C ASP A 380 -12.75 1.03 2.04
N LEU A 381 -11.75 1.49 1.26
CA LEU A 381 -11.52 1.09 -0.13
C LEU A 381 -11.23 -0.41 -0.27
N VAL A 382 -10.38 -0.99 0.60
CA VAL A 382 -10.04 -2.41 0.53
C VAL A 382 -11.26 -3.31 0.80
N VAL A 383 -12.15 -2.90 1.71
CA VAL A 383 -13.41 -3.62 1.98
C VAL A 383 -14.41 -3.39 0.84
N ALA A 384 -14.53 -2.14 0.36
CA ALA A 384 -15.41 -1.79 -0.76
C ALA A 384 -15.16 -2.65 -2.00
N THR A 385 -13.89 -2.89 -2.31
CA THR A 385 -13.47 -3.64 -3.50
C THR A 385 -13.37 -5.14 -3.28
N ASN A 386 -13.52 -5.63 -2.03
CA ASN A 386 -13.19 -7.01 -1.67
C ASN A 386 -11.79 -7.44 -2.16
N ALA A 387 -10.81 -6.52 -2.16
CA ALA A 387 -9.46 -6.80 -2.63
C ALA A 387 -8.76 -7.87 -1.78
N GLY A 388 -9.12 -7.96 -0.50
CA GLY A 388 -8.72 -9.06 0.38
C GLY A 388 -7.36 -8.91 1.04
N GLN A 389 -6.56 -7.89 0.69
CA GLN A 389 -5.25 -7.63 1.29
C GLN A 389 -5.03 -6.12 1.46
N ILE A 390 -4.38 -5.73 2.56
CA ILE A 390 -4.00 -4.33 2.86
C ILE A 390 -2.57 -4.26 3.40
N LYS A 391 -1.76 -3.33 2.89
CA LYS A 391 -0.44 -2.98 3.38
C LYS A 391 -0.51 -1.57 3.98
N THR A 392 -0.50 -1.45 5.33
CA THR A 392 -0.73 -0.15 5.99
C THR A 392 0.19 0.09 7.19
N GLY A 393 1.41 -0.43 7.11
CA GLY A 393 2.44 -0.23 8.11
C GLY A 393 2.34 -1.16 9.30
N SER A 394 3.04 -0.81 10.37
CA SER A 394 3.21 -1.63 11.57
C SER A 394 2.13 -1.42 12.63
N MET A 395 2.31 -2.08 13.77
CA MET A 395 1.44 -1.98 14.95
C MET A 395 1.86 -0.84 15.90
N SER A 396 2.38 0.24 15.33
CA SER A 396 2.72 1.50 16.03
C SER A 396 2.53 2.69 15.10
N ARG A 397 2.49 3.91 15.66
CA ARG A 397 2.16 5.19 15.02
C ARG A 397 0.68 5.33 14.64
N THR A 398 0.06 6.42 15.08
CA THR A 398 -1.40 6.64 14.95
C THR A 398 -1.86 6.71 13.49
N ASP A 399 -1.02 7.24 12.60
CA ASP A 399 -1.27 7.29 11.15
C ASP A 399 -1.45 5.90 10.52
N ARG A 400 -0.83 4.85 11.08
CA ARG A 400 -1.02 3.44 10.69
C ARG A 400 -2.20 2.82 11.42
N LEU A 401 -2.23 2.96 12.74
CA LEU A 401 -3.28 2.39 13.59
C LEU A 401 -4.68 2.94 13.26
N ALA A 402 -4.79 4.16 12.71
CA ALA A 402 -6.06 4.72 12.27
C ALA A 402 -6.77 3.80 11.26
N LYS A 403 -6.02 3.20 10.31
CA LYS A 403 -6.55 2.27 9.31
C LYS A 403 -6.96 0.94 9.93
N TYR A 404 -6.15 0.38 10.82
CA TYR A 404 -6.51 -0.83 11.58
C TYR A 404 -7.74 -0.62 12.47
N ASN A 405 -7.82 0.51 13.15
CA ASN A 405 -8.99 0.88 13.95
C ASN A 405 -10.25 1.02 13.09
N GLN A 406 -10.12 1.57 11.87
CA GLN A 406 -11.23 1.67 10.93
C GLN A 406 -11.68 0.29 10.45
N LEU A 407 -10.76 -0.63 10.14
CA LEU A 407 -11.10 -2.00 9.79
C LEU A 407 -11.88 -2.71 10.92
N MET A 408 -11.50 -2.52 12.19
CA MET A 408 -12.26 -3.07 13.32
C MET A 408 -13.67 -2.49 13.41
N ARG A 409 -13.84 -1.17 13.15
CA ARG A 409 -15.19 -0.54 13.11
C ARG A 409 -16.03 -1.10 11.95
N ILE A 410 -15.43 -1.32 10.79
CA ILE A 410 -16.12 -1.92 9.64
C ILE A 410 -16.55 -3.36 9.96
N GLU A 411 -15.68 -4.15 10.60
CA GLU A 411 -16.01 -5.50 11.02
C GLU A 411 -17.18 -5.51 12.02
N ASP A 412 -17.19 -4.57 12.99
CA ASP A 412 -18.33 -4.41 13.93
C ASP A 412 -19.62 -4.05 13.18
N ASN A 413 -19.56 -3.19 12.18
CA ASN A 413 -20.73 -2.80 11.37
C ASN A 413 -21.25 -3.96 10.52
N LEU A 414 -20.38 -4.80 9.97
CA LEU A 414 -20.75 -5.96 9.18
C LEU A 414 -21.26 -7.11 10.04
N GLY A 415 -20.78 -7.23 11.28
CA GLY A 415 -21.18 -8.32 12.18
C GLY A 415 -20.91 -9.70 11.56
N ASP A 416 -21.89 -10.58 11.63
CA ASP A 416 -21.77 -12.00 11.20
C ASP A 416 -21.56 -12.19 9.68
N VAL A 417 -21.76 -11.15 8.87
CA VAL A 417 -21.52 -11.24 7.41
C VAL A 417 -20.08 -10.92 7.02
N ALA A 418 -19.25 -10.36 7.94
CA ALA A 418 -17.86 -10.11 7.70
C ALA A 418 -17.10 -11.41 7.39
N GLN A 419 -16.31 -11.40 6.31
CA GLN A 419 -15.52 -12.56 5.89
C GLN A 419 -14.03 -12.24 5.91
N TYR A 420 -13.29 -12.84 6.83
CA TYR A 420 -11.83 -12.81 6.81
C TYR A 420 -11.30 -14.05 6.08
N LYS A 421 -10.60 -13.86 4.96
CA LYS A 421 -10.15 -14.97 4.11
C LYS A 421 -8.78 -15.53 4.49
N GLY A 422 -7.94 -14.76 5.20
CA GLY A 422 -6.61 -15.20 5.59
C GLY A 422 -5.79 -15.70 4.39
N ILE A 423 -5.28 -16.95 4.45
CA ILE A 423 -4.49 -17.54 3.35
C ILE A 423 -5.27 -17.64 2.02
N HIS A 424 -6.61 -17.68 2.07
CA HIS A 424 -7.43 -17.74 0.86
C HIS A 424 -7.57 -16.37 0.15
N SER A 425 -7.04 -15.28 0.72
CA SER A 425 -6.90 -14.01 0.01
C SER A 425 -5.86 -14.07 -1.11
N PHE A 426 -5.00 -15.07 -1.10
CA PHE A 426 -4.00 -15.36 -2.13
C PHE A 426 -4.58 -16.28 -3.21
N TYR A 427 -5.67 -15.84 -3.86
CA TYR A 427 -6.34 -16.64 -4.89
C TYR A 427 -5.53 -16.77 -6.19
N ASN A 428 -4.49 -15.94 -6.38
CA ASN A 428 -3.49 -16.04 -7.44
C ASN A 428 -2.53 -17.24 -7.27
N LEU A 429 -2.49 -17.84 -6.08
CA LEU A 429 -1.70 -19.04 -5.78
C LEU A 429 -2.57 -20.30 -5.83
N SER A 430 -1.96 -21.42 -6.26
CA SER A 430 -2.62 -22.72 -6.20
C SER A 430 -2.90 -23.15 -4.76
N GLU A 431 -3.86 -24.06 -4.57
CA GLU A 431 -4.12 -24.64 -3.25
C GLU A 431 -2.88 -25.31 -2.66
N GLN A 432 -2.11 -26.03 -3.50
CA GLN A 432 -0.87 -26.69 -3.06
C GLN A 432 0.15 -25.67 -2.57
N ALA A 433 0.34 -24.55 -3.26
CA ALA A 433 1.28 -23.49 -2.82
C ALA A 433 0.86 -22.91 -1.46
N ARG A 434 -0.43 -22.64 -1.26
CA ARG A 434 -0.95 -22.16 0.04
C ARG A 434 -0.74 -23.20 1.15
N LEU A 435 -0.94 -24.48 0.87
CA LEU A 435 -0.66 -25.55 1.83
C LEU A 435 0.82 -25.72 2.14
N ASP A 436 1.71 -25.55 1.16
CA ASP A 436 3.15 -25.62 1.36
C ASP A 436 3.63 -24.50 2.32
N ILE A 437 3.08 -23.29 2.17
CA ILE A 437 3.36 -22.16 3.09
C ILE A 437 2.85 -22.47 4.51
N GLN A 438 1.60 -22.98 4.64
CA GLN A 438 1.01 -23.29 5.95
C GLN A 438 1.67 -24.48 6.66
N ASN A 439 2.22 -25.42 5.91
CA ASN A 439 2.92 -26.59 6.43
C ASN A 439 4.44 -26.41 6.50
N HIS A 440 4.91 -25.19 6.30
CA HIS A 440 6.34 -24.89 6.35
C HIS A 440 6.92 -25.40 7.68
N LYS A 441 7.96 -26.22 7.54
CA LYS A 441 8.74 -26.72 8.69
C LYS A 441 10.02 -25.88 8.69
N GLY A 442 10.11 -24.90 9.59
CA GLY A 442 11.29 -24.08 9.79
C GLY A 442 12.55 -24.87 10.04
#